data_a70734cd2433d13496d8f4d0bd55895a
#
_entry.id   a70734cd2433d13496d8f4d0bd55895a
#
_cell.length_a   1.000
_cell.length_b   1.000
_cell.length_c   1.000
_cell.angle_alpha   90.00
_cell.angle_beta   90.00
_cell.angle_gamma   90.00
#
_symmetry.space_group_name_H-M   'P 1'
#
loop_
_entity.id
_entity.type
_entity.pdbx_description
1 polymer ?
#
loop_
_entity_poly.entity_id
_entity_poly.type
_entity_poly.pdbx_seq_one_letter_code
_entity_poly.pdbx_strand_id
1 'polypeptide(L)'
;LIEEIWRILQQRPIQLDSVKQMITQIAVCQANPDIELGVSGQGADRLISSLYGTTQACREDPGVAVYRERLTSMDSGALQYEATGFARAMHDTGLVSPYHAVLLRYLLDHGDHLLSEALGLSSTGRDCLLCYGRLVRAMIGEAVHPQTAQAIYGLALLLERGTLYQPPAAPALWRQLSLPLSPYCQERLALTFGPEPSPRAWLMQGVLCMLGQPLGVGQGNNPTCQSARALSMWAYNDPDYLLQMVVWAARDDEIIIHFEGQPISSRESASGVATEIPLDLDPVSLLVVPHLDRIYAEMGRRCLGREGDPHRWVNPEFHGWWSGRGFRINVDVEPGRLDQLEDFLRHFYAVTDSAARFVGWHAITVLRVTLDPKEVMRVYFFNPNNDSGQNWGNGVEVSTAGNGERFGEASLPFEQFASRLYIFHYDPLERGELAQVGVEELQRVKDQIYQSWGVDRLPADVLQASNGCASPE
;
A
#
# COMPACT_ATOMS: atom_id res chain seq x y z
N LEU A 1 -5.79 -22.38 1.47
CA LEU A 1 -6.60 -21.14 1.39
C LEU A 1 -6.56 -20.35 2.70
N ILE A 2 -6.86 -20.95 3.87
CA ILE A 2 -6.86 -20.25 5.18
C ILE A 2 -5.46 -19.68 5.49
N GLU A 3 -4.42 -20.47 5.31
CA GLU A 3 -3.02 -20.01 5.48
C GLU A 3 -2.67 -18.87 4.53
N GLU A 4 -3.15 -18.94 3.29
CA GLU A 4 -2.95 -17.90 2.30
C GLU A 4 -3.67 -16.60 2.69
N ILE A 5 -4.90 -16.68 3.20
CA ILE A 5 -5.60 -15.51 3.72
C ILE A 5 -4.80 -14.86 4.87
N TRP A 6 -4.28 -15.67 5.80
CA TRP A 6 -3.45 -15.12 6.88
C TRP A 6 -2.17 -14.49 6.37
N ARG A 7 -1.53 -15.10 5.35
CA ARG A 7 -0.34 -14.52 4.69
C ARG A 7 -0.66 -13.14 4.08
N ILE A 8 -1.77 -13.04 3.36
CA ILE A 8 -2.21 -11.76 2.76
C ILE A 8 -2.49 -10.73 3.86
N LEU A 9 -3.18 -11.13 4.92
CA LEU A 9 -3.51 -10.23 6.03
C LEU A 9 -2.27 -9.72 6.79
N GLN A 10 -1.14 -10.43 6.79
CA GLN A 10 0.13 -9.92 7.32
C GLN A 10 0.63 -8.68 6.56
N GLN A 11 0.33 -8.60 5.27
CA GLN A 11 0.69 -7.44 4.45
C GLN A 11 -0.22 -6.24 4.69
N ARG A 12 -1.31 -6.40 5.44
CA ARG A 12 -2.28 -5.31 5.69
C ARG A 12 -2.68 -4.57 4.41
N PRO A 13 -3.09 -5.28 3.33
CA PRO A 13 -3.47 -4.62 2.09
C PRO A 13 -4.67 -3.69 2.30
N ILE A 14 -4.71 -2.63 1.53
CA ILE A 14 -5.85 -1.68 1.55
C ILE A 14 -7.06 -2.33 0.88
N GLN A 15 -6.84 -3.04 -0.23
CA GLN A 15 -7.91 -3.73 -0.95
C GLN A 15 -8.08 -5.15 -0.41
N LEU A 16 -9.25 -5.41 0.16
CA LEU A 16 -9.57 -6.66 0.88
C LEU A 16 -10.80 -7.39 0.35
N ASP A 17 -11.39 -6.95 -0.76
CA ASP A 17 -12.64 -7.52 -1.24
C ASP A 17 -12.51 -8.99 -1.62
N SER A 18 -11.43 -9.37 -2.29
CA SER A 18 -11.11 -10.77 -2.61
C SER A 18 -10.94 -11.63 -1.33
N VAL A 19 -10.27 -11.09 -0.32
CA VAL A 19 -10.10 -11.77 0.98
C VAL A 19 -11.44 -11.96 1.69
N LYS A 20 -12.28 -10.93 1.72
CA LYS A 20 -13.63 -11.02 2.31
C LYS A 20 -14.49 -12.04 1.59
N GLN A 21 -14.42 -12.09 0.25
CA GLN A 21 -15.12 -13.11 -0.54
C GLN A 21 -14.63 -14.52 -0.21
N MET A 22 -13.33 -14.74 -0.10
CA MET A 22 -12.78 -16.03 0.30
C MET A 22 -13.25 -16.44 1.70
N ILE A 23 -13.26 -15.52 2.67
CA ILE A 23 -13.77 -15.80 4.03
C ILE A 23 -15.27 -16.14 4.00
N THR A 24 -16.05 -15.43 3.20
CA THR A 24 -17.50 -15.71 3.03
C THR A 24 -17.72 -17.10 2.46
N GLN A 25 -16.94 -17.49 1.44
CA GLN A 25 -17.01 -18.85 0.88
C GLN A 25 -16.64 -19.93 1.91
N ILE A 26 -15.62 -19.69 2.72
CA ILE A 26 -15.26 -20.59 3.83
C ILE A 26 -16.43 -20.73 4.83
N ALA A 27 -17.06 -19.61 5.20
CA ALA A 27 -18.23 -19.63 6.10
C ALA A 27 -19.39 -20.44 5.51
N VAL A 28 -19.69 -20.28 4.22
CA VAL A 28 -20.70 -21.07 3.52
C VAL A 28 -20.36 -22.57 3.51
N CYS A 29 -19.09 -22.91 3.26
CA CYS A 29 -18.62 -24.30 3.29
C CYS A 29 -18.74 -24.90 4.70
N GLN A 30 -18.41 -24.16 5.76
CA GLN A 30 -18.55 -24.63 7.16
C GLN A 30 -20.01 -24.85 7.56
N ALA A 31 -20.92 -24.04 7.04
CA ALA A 31 -22.35 -24.19 7.30
C ALA A 31 -22.99 -25.39 6.58
N ASN A 32 -22.29 -25.99 5.60
CA ASN A 32 -22.78 -27.14 4.84
C ASN A 32 -22.39 -28.44 5.57
N PRO A 33 -23.38 -29.25 6.09
CA PRO A 33 -23.10 -30.47 6.82
C PRO A 33 -22.45 -31.58 5.96
N ASP A 34 -22.51 -31.46 4.64
CA ASP A 34 -21.93 -32.44 3.70
C ASP A 34 -20.44 -32.23 3.44
N ILE A 35 -19.85 -31.15 4.00
CA ILE A 35 -18.44 -30.79 3.81
C ILE A 35 -17.67 -30.95 5.12
N GLU A 36 -16.81 -31.96 5.20
CA GLU A 36 -15.86 -32.10 6.31
C GLU A 36 -14.59 -31.31 6.04
N LEU A 37 -14.39 -30.19 6.75
CA LEU A 37 -13.20 -29.34 6.61
C LEU A 37 -11.96 -29.88 7.34
N GLY A 38 -12.08 -30.92 8.14
CA GLY A 38 -10.97 -31.57 8.87
C GLY A 38 -10.14 -30.59 9.72
N VAL A 39 -8.87 -30.94 9.96
CA VAL A 39 -7.91 -30.10 10.72
C VAL A 39 -7.61 -28.78 10.00
N SER A 40 -7.86 -28.71 8.69
CA SER A 40 -7.66 -27.51 7.86
C SER A 40 -8.60 -26.35 8.23
N GLY A 41 -9.64 -26.60 9.04
CA GLY A 41 -10.56 -25.55 9.53
C GLY A 41 -10.02 -24.68 10.67
N GLN A 42 -8.87 -25.03 11.24
CA GLN A 42 -8.27 -24.25 12.32
C GLN A 42 -7.89 -22.86 11.82
N GLY A 43 -8.34 -21.82 12.52
CA GLY A 43 -8.14 -20.41 12.13
C GLY A 43 -9.26 -19.81 11.25
N ALA A 44 -10.13 -20.63 10.63
CA ALA A 44 -11.26 -20.12 9.87
C ALA A 44 -12.27 -19.40 10.78
N ASP A 45 -12.57 -19.95 11.95
CA ASP A 45 -13.51 -19.36 12.91
C ASP A 45 -13.12 -17.93 13.31
N ARG A 46 -11.82 -17.68 13.47
CA ARG A 46 -11.31 -16.35 13.79
C ARG A 46 -11.51 -15.36 12.63
N LEU A 47 -11.31 -15.80 11.39
CA LEU A 47 -11.53 -14.97 10.21
C LEU A 47 -13.02 -14.65 10.04
N ILE A 48 -13.87 -15.67 10.15
CA ILE A 48 -15.32 -15.52 10.01
C ILE A 48 -15.87 -14.63 11.13
N SER A 49 -15.49 -14.87 12.39
CA SER A 49 -15.95 -14.06 13.51
C SER A 49 -15.50 -12.62 13.41
N SER A 50 -14.32 -12.34 12.88
CA SER A 50 -13.84 -10.96 12.68
C SER A 50 -14.75 -10.14 11.76
N LEU A 51 -15.46 -10.77 10.83
CA LEU A 51 -16.41 -10.10 9.93
C LEU A 51 -17.85 -10.16 10.42
N TYR A 52 -18.32 -11.33 10.84
CA TYR A 52 -19.75 -11.62 10.98
C TYR A 52 -20.20 -11.87 12.43
N GLY A 53 -19.30 -12.07 13.35
CA GLY A 53 -19.68 -12.47 14.73
C GLY A 53 -18.66 -12.02 15.77
N THR A 54 -18.10 -10.84 15.63
CA THR A 54 -17.00 -10.31 16.46
C THR A 54 -17.37 -10.22 17.94
N THR A 55 -18.60 -9.81 18.24
CA THR A 55 -19.12 -9.63 19.61
C THR A 55 -20.36 -10.49 19.81
N GLN A 56 -20.79 -10.65 21.07
CA GLN A 56 -21.98 -11.40 21.38
C GLN A 56 -23.25 -10.83 20.71
N ALA A 57 -23.31 -9.50 20.58
CA ALA A 57 -24.47 -8.84 19.99
C ALA A 57 -24.59 -9.03 18.47
N CYS A 58 -23.54 -9.43 17.79
CA CYS A 58 -23.57 -9.73 16.34
C CYS A 58 -23.20 -11.18 15.99
N ARG A 59 -23.04 -12.07 16.98
CA ARG A 59 -22.54 -13.45 16.77
C ARG A 59 -23.36 -14.28 15.78
N GLU A 60 -24.65 -14.05 15.68
CA GLU A 60 -25.57 -14.78 14.80
C GLU A 60 -25.76 -14.10 13.44
N ASP A 61 -24.91 -13.12 13.12
CA ASP A 61 -25.02 -12.29 11.92
C ASP A 61 -26.45 -11.74 11.69
N PRO A 62 -26.99 -10.98 12.66
CA PRO A 62 -28.40 -10.59 12.66
C PRO A 62 -28.76 -9.59 11.57
N GLY A 63 -27.76 -9.03 10.89
CA GLY A 63 -27.89 -7.91 9.98
C GLY A 63 -27.73 -6.55 10.66
N VAL A 64 -27.21 -5.59 9.90
CA VAL A 64 -26.83 -4.26 10.43
C VAL A 64 -28.00 -3.46 11.00
N ALA A 65 -29.21 -3.64 10.49
CA ALA A 65 -30.42 -2.97 11.01
C ALA A 65 -30.78 -3.47 12.40
N VAL A 66 -30.81 -4.80 12.59
CA VAL A 66 -31.12 -5.43 13.89
C VAL A 66 -30.02 -5.08 14.91
N TYR A 67 -28.76 -5.11 14.50
CA TYR A 67 -27.66 -4.72 15.38
C TYR A 67 -27.79 -3.26 15.84
N ARG A 68 -28.16 -2.34 14.95
CA ARG A 68 -28.42 -0.94 15.30
C ARG A 68 -29.51 -0.80 16.35
N GLU A 69 -30.61 -1.56 16.25
CA GLU A 69 -31.65 -1.60 17.26
C GLU A 69 -31.14 -2.12 18.61
N ARG A 70 -30.30 -3.17 18.58
CA ARG A 70 -29.66 -3.69 19.80
C ARG A 70 -28.84 -2.65 20.54
N LEU A 71 -28.10 -1.80 19.81
CA LEU A 71 -27.27 -0.72 20.40
C LEU A 71 -28.12 0.26 21.23
N THR A 72 -29.36 0.55 20.82
CA THR A 72 -30.24 1.51 21.55
C THR A 72 -30.65 1.02 22.94
N SER A 73 -30.56 -0.26 23.19
CA SER A 73 -30.91 -0.89 24.48
C SER A 73 -29.69 -1.19 25.36
N MET A 74 -28.47 -0.91 24.88
CA MET A 74 -27.25 -1.17 25.63
C MET A 74 -26.92 -0.04 26.60
N ASP A 75 -26.48 -0.43 27.78
CA ASP A 75 -25.88 0.52 28.73
C ASP A 75 -24.43 0.86 28.35
N SER A 76 -23.83 1.81 29.07
CA SER A 76 -22.46 2.27 28.80
C SER A 76 -21.43 1.14 28.91
N GLY A 77 -21.63 0.17 29.84
CA GLY A 77 -20.70 -0.95 29.98
C GLY A 77 -20.78 -1.92 28.80
N ALA A 78 -22.01 -2.20 28.31
CA ALA A 78 -22.23 -3.02 27.12
C ALA A 78 -21.64 -2.36 25.86
N LEU A 79 -21.84 -1.05 25.68
CA LEU A 79 -21.26 -0.30 24.58
C LEU A 79 -19.73 -0.31 24.62
N GLN A 80 -19.12 -0.18 25.80
CA GLN A 80 -17.67 -0.27 25.97
C GLN A 80 -17.14 -1.66 25.63
N TYR A 81 -17.88 -2.72 26.00
CA TYR A 81 -17.52 -4.09 25.65
C TYR A 81 -17.53 -4.31 24.12
N GLU A 82 -18.59 -3.84 23.45
CA GLU A 82 -18.68 -3.86 21.98
C GLU A 82 -17.51 -3.11 21.34
N ALA A 83 -17.24 -1.87 21.78
CA ALA A 83 -16.14 -1.05 21.28
C ALA A 83 -14.79 -1.77 21.38
N THR A 84 -14.47 -2.30 22.55
CA THR A 84 -13.21 -3.02 22.81
C THR A 84 -13.11 -4.31 21.99
N GLY A 85 -14.23 -5.05 21.86
CA GLY A 85 -14.29 -6.29 21.10
C GLY A 85 -13.98 -6.09 19.62
N PHE A 86 -14.64 -5.11 19.01
CA PHE A 86 -14.39 -4.77 17.60
C PHE A 86 -12.98 -4.23 17.36
N ALA A 87 -12.51 -3.32 18.22
CA ALA A 87 -11.16 -2.77 18.10
C ALA A 87 -10.08 -3.87 18.14
N ARG A 88 -10.21 -4.81 19.08
CA ARG A 88 -9.30 -5.96 19.19
C ARG A 88 -9.29 -6.80 17.92
N ALA A 89 -10.47 -7.21 17.44
CA ALA A 89 -10.57 -8.05 16.24
C ALA A 89 -9.97 -7.35 15.01
N MET A 90 -10.22 -6.05 14.86
CA MET A 90 -9.69 -5.22 13.79
C MET A 90 -8.15 -5.15 13.83
N HIS A 91 -7.55 -4.83 14.98
CA HIS A 91 -6.09 -4.73 15.10
C HIS A 91 -5.42 -6.11 14.97
N ASP A 92 -6.03 -7.16 15.45
CA ASP A 92 -5.50 -8.52 15.36
C ASP A 92 -5.45 -9.03 13.92
N THR A 93 -6.47 -8.73 13.10
CA THR A 93 -6.61 -9.31 11.76
C THR A 93 -6.39 -8.35 10.61
N GLY A 94 -6.57 -7.05 10.83
CA GLY A 94 -6.66 -6.05 9.77
C GLY A 94 -8.03 -6.00 9.07
N LEU A 95 -8.97 -6.90 9.45
CA LEU A 95 -10.32 -6.94 8.93
C LEU A 95 -11.27 -6.10 9.78
N VAL A 96 -12.19 -5.40 9.15
CA VAL A 96 -13.21 -4.61 9.85
C VAL A 96 -14.59 -5.12 9.52
N SER A 97 -15.34 -5.44 10.60
CA SER A 97 -16.73 -5.88 10.51
C SER A 97 -17.66 -4.74 10.07
N PRO A 98 -18.67 -4.99 9.22
CA PRO A 98 -19.74 -4.03 8.95
C PRO A 98 -20.46 -3.54 10.20
N TYR A 99 -20.56 -4.38 11.22
CA TYR A 99 -21.16 -4.04 12.52
C TYR A 99 -20.34 -3.00 13.28
N HIS A 100 -19.01 -3.02 13.14
CA HIS A 100 -18.13 -2.01 13.72
C HIS A 100 -18.44 -0.62 13.16
N ALA A 101 -18.74 -0.52 11.87
CA ALA A 101 -19.16 0.74 11.26
C ALA A 101 -20.48 1.25 11.83
N VAL A 102 -21.44 0.36 12.08
CA VAL A 102 -22.72 0.72 12.72
C VAL A 102 -22.49 1.23 14.15
N LEU A 103 -21.66 0.54 14.93
CA LEU A 103 -21.29 0.98 16.28
C LEU A 103 -20.60 2.36 16.26
N LEU A 104 -19.59 2.54 15.43
CA LEU A 104 -18.82 3.79 15.43
C LEU A 104 -19.70 4.99 15.07
N ARG A 105 -20.60 4.82 14.11
CA ARG A 105 -21.59 5.86 13.76
C ARG A 105 -22.56 6.13 14.89
N TYR A 106 -23.03 5.08 15.59
CA TYR A 106 -23.89 5.23 16.74
C TYR A 106 -23.21 6.01 17.88
N LEU A 107 -21.93 5.75 18.13
CA LEU A 107 -21.13 6.44 19.14
C LEU A 107 -20.92 7.94 18.86
N LEU A 108 -20.93 8.37 17.61
CA LEU A 108 -20.85 9.81 17.28
C LEU A 108 -21.94 10.63 17.97
N ASP A 109 -23.13 10.06 18.09
CA ASP A 109 -24.32 10.75 18.61
C ASP A 109 -24.63 10.41 20.07
N HIS A 110 -24.20 9.21 20.54
CA HIS A 110 -24.66 8.65 21.80
C HIS A 110 -23.54 8.27 22.80
N GLY A 111 -22.27 8.34 22.39
CA GLY A 111 -21.20 7.88 23.25
C GLY A 111 -19.80 8.23 22.75
N ASP A 112 -19.60 9.48 22.36
CA ASP A 112 -18.35 9.94 21.74
C ASP A 112 -17.10 9.73 22.60
N HIS A 113 -17.25 9.62 23.91
CA HIS A 113 -16.18 9.27 24.85
C HIS A 113 -15.62 7.85 24.64
N LEU A 114 -16.36 6.97 23.94
CA LEU A 114 -15.92 5.62 23.58
C LEU A 114 -15.28 5.52 22.20
N LEU A 115 -15.13 6.63 21.47
CA LEU A 115 -14.51 6.61 20.13
C LEU A 115 -13.05 6.11 20.19
N SER A 116 -12.31 6.48 21.21
CA SER A 116 -10.92 6.03 21.38
C SER A 116 -10.82 4.53 21.62
N GLU A 117 -11.76 3.96 22.37
CA GLU A 117 -11.87 2.53 22.64
C GLU A 117 -12.31 1.77 21.39
N ALA A 118 -13.29 2.29 20.67
CA ALA A 118 -13.79 1.69 19.44
C ALA A 118 -12.75 1.70 18.30
N LEU A 119 -11.87 2.68 18.29
CA LEU A 119 -10.73 2.74 17.37
C LEU A 119 -9.49 1.97 17.91
N GLY A 120 -9.49 1.57 19.17
CA GLY A 120 -8.39 0.86 19.80
C GLY A 120 -7.11 1.69 19.91
N LEU A 121 -7.25 2.98 20.23
CA LEU A 121 -6.13 3.94 20.20
C LEU A 121 -5.22 3.84 21.42
N SER A 122 -3.90 3.91 21.17
CA SER A 122 -2.86 4.17 22.17
C SER A 122 -2.94 5.61 22.69
N SER A 123 -2.00 5.99 23.57
CA SER A 123 -1.90 7.37 24.04
C SER A 123 -1.71 8.37 22.89
N THR A 124 -0.83 8.06 21.92
CA THR A 124 -0.58 8.92 20.75
C THR A 124 -1.84 9.12 19.91
N GLY A 125 -2.56 8.04 19.61
CA GLY A 125 -3.80 8.12 18.84
C GLY A 125 -4.91 8.88 19.57
N ARG A 126 -5.02 8.72 20.91
CA ARG A 126 -5.95 9.46 21.76
C ARG A 126 -5.65 10.96 21.79
N ASP A 127 -4.40 11.35 21.95
CA ASP A 127 -3.98 12.74 21.89
C ASP A 127 -4.32 13.35 20.52
N CYS A 128 -4.08 12.62 19.44
CA CYS A 128 -4.42 13.03 18.09
C CYS A 128 -5.95 13.20 17.93
N LEU A 129 -6.73 12.26 18.44
CA LEU A 129 -8.21 12.35 18.45
C LEU A 129 -8.69 13.57 19.22
N LEU A 130 -8.11 13.87 20.37
CA LEU A 130 -8.46 15.05 21.17
C LEU A 130 -8.14 16.36 20.44
N CYS A 131 -6.97 16.46 19.82
CA CYS A 131 -6.56 17.67 19.08
C CYS A 131 -7.40 17.91 17.82
N TYR A 132 -7.77 16.85 17.10
CA TYR A 132 -8.44 16.93 15.81
C TYR A 132 -9.87 16.35 15.81
N GLY A 133 -10.55 16.31 16.97
CA GLY A 133 -11.83 15.65 17.15
C GLY A 133 -12.91 16.06 16.16
N ARG A 134 -12.99 17.34 15.77
CA ARG A 134 -13.96 17.82 14.77
C ARG A 134 -13.70 17.20 13.39
N LEU A 135 -12.43 17.13 12.97
CA LEU A 135 -12.05 16.53 11.69
C LEU A 135 -12.31 15.01 11.71
N VAL A 136 -11.92 14.34 12.79
CA VAL A 136 -12.13 12.89 12.95
C VAL A 136 -13.61 12.54 12.88
N ARG A 137 -14.49 13.28 13.57
CA ARG A 137 -15.94 13.07 13.49
C ARG A 137 -16.48 13.28 12.08
N ALA A 138 -16.02 14.32 11.38
CA ALA A 138 -16.40 14.57 10.00
C ALA A 138 -15.95 13.44 9.07
N MET A 139 -14.74 12.92 9.24
CA MET A 139 -14.22 11.76 8.48
C MET A 139 -15.03 10.48 8.78
N ILE A 140 -15.38 10.21 10.04
CA ILE A 140 -16.24 9.07 10.39
C ILE A 140 -17.61 9.23 9.73
N GLY A 141 -18.21 10.41 9.83
CA GLY A 141 -19.51 10.70 9.24
C GLY A 141 -19.58 10.49 7.74
N GLU A 142 -18.52 10.84 7.00
CA GLU A 142 -18.47 10.70 5.55
C GLU A 142 -18.01 9.29 5.10
N ALA A 143 -16.94 8.76 5.71
CA ALA A 143 -16.25 7.59 5.19
C ALA A 143 -16.72 6.26 5.79
N VAL A 144 -17.30 6.26 6.99
CA VAL A 144 -17.59 5.02 7.72
C VAL A 144 -19.05 4.59 7.53
N HIS A 145 -19.24 3.54 6.73
CA HIS A 145 -20.50 2.86 6.49
C HIS A 145 -20.26 1.34 6.51
N PRO A 146 -21.30 0.50 6.60
CA PRO A 146 -21.10 -0.96 6.56
C PRO A 146 -20.30 -1.43 5.35
N GLN A 147 -20.50 -0.84 4.18
CA GLN A 147 -19.79 -1.16 2.94
C GLN A 147 -18.33 -0.65 2.94
N THR A 148 -18.08 0.48 3.58
CA THR A 148 -16.76 1.13 3.68
C THR A 148 -16.14 0.99 5.08
N ALA A 149 -16.51 -0.06 5.81
CA ALA A 149 -16.06 -0.29 7.19
C ALA A 149 -14.54 -0.27 7.36
N GLN A 150 -13.80 -0.67 6.31
CA GLN A 150 -12.33 -0.69 6.34
C GLN A 150 -11.71 0.69 6.61
N ALA A 151 -12.43 1.78 6.35
CA ALA A 151 -12.06 3.14 6.74
C ALA A 151 -11.71 3.29 8.22
N ILE A 152 -12.30 2.47 9.10
CA ILE A 152 -12.06 2.51 10.55
C ILE A 152 -10.61 2.12 10.86
N TYR A 153 -10.10 1.05 10.23
CA TYR A 153 -8.73 0.63 10.44
C TYR A 153 -7.73 1.66 9.89
N GLY A 154 -8.01 2.18 8.68
CA GLY A 154 -7.21 3.26 8.11
C GLY A 154 -7.17 4.50 9.01
N LEU A 155 -8.32 4.93 9.52
CA LEU A 155 -8.43 6.06 10.45
C LEU A 155 -7.67 5.81 11.76
N ALA A 156 -7.84 4.64 12.37
CA ALA A 156 -7.14 4.28 13.60
C ALA A 156 -5.62 4.39 13.43
N LEU A 157 -5.08 3.79 12.36
CA LEU A 157 -3.64 3.83 12.08
C LEU A 157 -3.15 5.24 11.69
N LEU A 158 -3.96 6.03 10.99
CA LEU A 158 -3.65 7.44 10.68
C LEU A 158 -3.46 8.25 11.97
N LEU A 159 -4.33 8.04 12.97
CA LEU A 159 -4.22 8.69 14.27
C LEU A 159 -3.01 8.19 15.06
N GLU A 160 -2.77 6.87 15.07
CA GLU A 160 -1.61 6.25 15.73
C GLU A 160 -0.26 6.74 15.18
N ARG A 161 -0.19 6.99 13.88
CA ARG A 161 1.01 7.54 13.23
C ARG A 161 1.18 9.04 13.45
N GLY A 162 0.21 9.72 14.07
CA GLY A 162 0.25 11.16 14.26
C GLY A 162 0.28 11.96 12.96
N THR A 163 -0.24 11.42 11.87
CA THR A 163 -0.21 12.04 10.54
C THR A 163 -0.85 13.43 10.53
N LEU A 164 -1.87 13.66 11.37
CA LEU A 164 -2.55 14.96 11.45
C LEU A 164 -1.68 16.08 12.04
N TYR A 165 -0.60 15.74 12.75
CA TYR A 165 0.38 16.72 13.26
C TYR A 165 1.35 17.20 12.18
N GLN A 166 1.40 16.53 11.03
CA GLN A 166 2.22 16.97 9.90
C GLN A 166 1.49 18.09 9.14
N PRO A 167 1.96 19.34 9.19
CA PRO A 167 1.34 20.40 8.39
C PRO A 167 1.64 20.16 6.91
N PRO A 168 0.66 20.32 6.00
CA PRO A 168 -0.73 20.74 6.19
C PRO A 168 -1.78 19.61 6.06
N ALA A 169 -1.50 18.41 6.59
CA ALA A 169 -2.35 17.22 6.42
C ALA A 169 -3.82 17.44 6.85
N ALA A 170 -4.04 18.06 8.02
CA ALA A 170 -5.40 18.30 8.50
C ALA A 170 -6.21 19.27 7.60
N PRO A 171 -5.70 20.43 7.17
CA PRO A 171 -6.37 21.26 6.15
C PRO A 171 -6.62 20.52 4.83
N ALA A 172 -5.68 19.67 4.40
CA ALA A 172 -5.82 18.89 3.18
C ALA A 172 -6.98 17.88 3.28
N LEU A 173 -7.15 17.21 4.43
CA LEU A 173 -8.28 16.32 4.67
C LEU A 173 -9.62 17.07 4.73
N TRP A 174 -9.68 18.29 5.27
CA TRP A 174 -10.88 19.13 5.19
C TRP A 174 -11.24 19.44 3.72
N ARG A 175 -10.25 19.68 2.86
CA ARG A 175 -10.49 19.85 1.42
C ARG A 175 -11.06 18.59 0.79
N GLN A 176 -10.56 17.39 1.17
CA GLN A 176 -11.09 16.12 0.66
C GLN A 176 -12.57 15.91 1.02
N LEU A 177 -12.98 16.23 2.26
CA LEU A 177 -14.36 16.12 2.71
C LEU A 177 -15.34 17.02 1.92
N SER A 178 -14.88 18.14 1.42
CA SER A 178 -15.68 19.10 0.64
C SER A 178 -15.39 19.07 -0.86
N LEU A 179 -14.54 18.14 -1.33
CA LEU A 179 -14.10 18.08 -2.72
C LEU A 179 -15.27 17.83 -3.68
N PRO A 180 -15.53 18.71 -4.68
CA PRO A 180 -16.45 18.38 -5.75
C PRO A 180 -15.84 17.31 -6.66
N LEU A 181 -16.52 16.18 -6.79
CA LEU A 181 -16.08 15.09 -7.67
C LEU A 181 -16.59 15.33 -9.10
N SER A 182 -15.71 15.11 -10.08
CA SER A 182 -16.11 15.14 -11.49
C SER A 182 -17.14 14.03 -11.80
N PRO A 183 -17.99 14.21 -12.82
CA PRO A 183 -18.92 13.15 -13.25
C PRO A 183 -18.20 11.83 -13.57
N TYR A 184 -17.06 11.91 -14.22
CA TYR A 184 -16.24 10.73 -14.53
C TYR A 184 -15.76 9.98 -13.27
N CYS A 185 -15.26 10.74 -12.28
CA CYS A 185 -14.84 10.16 -10.99
C CYS A 185 -16.03 9.47 -10.28
N GLN A 186 -17.18 10.13 -10.22
CA GLN A 186 -18.37 9.56 -9.59
C GLN A 186 -18.82 8.27 -10.26
N GLU A 187 -18.91 8.27 -11.58
CA GLU A 187 -19.29 7.11 -12.37
C GLU A 187 -18.31 5.95 -12.17
N ARG A 188 -17.01 6.22 -12.25
CA ARG A 188 -15.98 5.19 -12.12
C ARG A 188 -16.00 4.53 -10.74
N LEU A 189 -16.12 5.32 -9.68
CA LEU A 189 -16.23 4.78 -8.30
C LEU A 189 -17.51 3.97 -8.12
N ALA A 190 -18.65 4.47 -8.63
CA ALA A 190 -19.93 3.79 -8.52
C ALA A 190 -19.96 2.48 -9.32
N LEU A 191 -19.34 2.43 -10.51
CA LEU A 191 -19.24 1.21 -11.31
C LEU A 191 -18.35 0.16 -10.64
N THR A 192 -17.28 0.58 -9.97
CA THR A 192 -16.32 -0.35 -9.35
C THR A 192 -16.80 -0.86 -7.99
N PHE A 193 -17.26 0.03 -7.13
CA PHE A 193 -17.55 -0.29 -5.72
C PHE A 193 -19.05 -0.30 -5.41
N GLY A 194 -19.88 0.12 -6.33
CA GLY A 194 -21.31 0.30 -6.13
C GLY A 194 -21.71 1.75 -5.83
N PRO A 195 -22.99 2.11 -6.06
CA PRO A 195 -23.49 3.47 -5.85
C PRO A 195 -23.63 3.85 -4.38
N GLU A 196 -23.71 2.87 -3.49
CA GLU A 196 -23.90 3.05 -2.05
C GLU A 196 -22.62 2.73 -1.28
N PRO A 197 -22.26 3.52 -0.22
CA PRO A 197 -23.01 4.63 0.35
C PRO A 197 -22.97 5.92 -0.50
N SER A 198 -21.88 6.24 -1.15
CA SER A 198 -21.69 7.30 -2.14
C SER A 198 -20.29 7.22 -2.74
N PRO A 199 -20.05 7.74 -3.95
CA PRO A 199 -18.71 7.83 -4.52
C PRO A 199 -17.71 8.56 -3.61
N ARG A 200 -18.14 9.59 -2.91
CA ARG A 200 -17.31 10.33 -1.96
C ARG A 200 -16.92 9.46 -0.76
N ALA A 201 -17.83 8.69 -0.22
CA ALA A 201 -17.55 7.80 0.90
C ALA A 201 -16.51 6.73 0.52
N TRP A 202 -16.61 6.17 -0.69
CA TRP A 202 -15.60 5.26 -1.23
C TRP A 202 -14.24 5.93 -1.36
N LEU A 203 -14.19 7.13 -1.95
CA LEU A 203 -12.94 7.87 -2.07
C LEU A 203 -12.32 8.18 -0.69
N MET A 204 -13.13 8.65 0.25
CA MET A 204 -12.67 8.95 1.61
C MET A 204 -12.20 7.70 2.35
N GLN A 205 -12.85 6.56 2.16
CA GLN A 205 -12.36 5.28 2.67
C GLN A 205 -10.96 4.96 2.12
N GLY A 206 -10.78 5.07 0.80
CA GLY A 206 -9.47 4.87 0.17
C GLY A 206 -8.40 5.82 0.71
N VAL A 207 -8.72 7.10 0.88
CA VAL A 207 -7.82 8.12 1.46
C VAL A 207 -7.40 7.74 2.88
N LEU A 208 -8.34 7.38 3.75
CA LEU A 208 -8.04 7.00 5.12
C LEU A 208 -7.19 5.73 5.21
N CYS A 209 -7.52 4.72 4.40
CA CYS A 209 -6.76 3.49 4.34
C CYS A 209 -5.34 3.73 3.82
N MET A 210 -5.17 4.50 2.75
CA MET A 210 -3.85 4.78 2.17
C MET A 210 -2.95 5.57 3.13
N LEU A 211 -3.49 6.58 3.80
CA LEU A 211 -2.74 7.35 4.81
C LEU A 211 -2.44 6.55 6.08
N GLY A 212 -3.34 5.68 6.50
CA GLY A 212 -3.15 4.81 7.66
C GLY A 212 -2.20 3.64 7.40
N GLN A 213 -2.29 3.05 6.21
CA GLN A 213 -1.61 1.82 5.80
C GLN A 213 -0.76 2.02 4.52
N PRO A 214 0.26 2.91 4.51
CA PRO A 214 1.03 3.17 3.29
C PRO A 214 1.68 1.93 2.68
N LEU A 215 2.08 0.97 3.52
CA LEU A 215 2.68 -0.29 3.06
C LEU A 215 1.64 -1.31 2.57
N GLY A 216 0.36 -1.02 2.72
CA GLY A 216 -0.74 -1.84 2.21
C GLY A 216 -1.20 -1.46 0.79
N VAL A 217 -0.57 -0.48 0.16
CA VAL A 217 -0.88 -0.09 -1.23
C VAL A 217 -0.47 -1.22 -2.17
N GLY A 218 -1.40 -1.67 -2.99
CA GLY A 218 -1.17 -2.72 -3.98
C GLY A 218 -1.24 -2.20 -5.41
N GLN A 219 -0.53 -2.88 -6.32
CA GLN A 219 -0.65 -2.62 -7.76
C GLN A 219 -1.75 -3.46 -8.43
N GLY A 220 -2.33 -4.44 -7.71
CA GLY A 220 -3.23 -5.44 -8.30
C GLY A 220 -2.53 -6.25 -9.41
N ASN A 221 -3.28 -6.66 -10.39
CA ASN A 221 -2.76 -7.40 -11.55
C ASN A 221 -2.19 -6.47 -12.64
N ASN A 222 -1.75 -5.28 -12.29
CA ASN A 222 -1.27 -4.27 -13.22
C ASN A 222 0.26 -4.14 -13.21
N PRO A 223 0.92 -3.82 -14.32
CA PRO A 223 2.34 -3.52 -14.38
C PRO A 223 2.66 -2.08 -13.89
N THR A 224 1.98 -1.61 -12.85
CA THR A 224 2.04 -0.22 -12.35
C THR A 224 2.76 -0.08 -11.01
N CYS A 225 3.76 -0.91 -10.77
CA CYS A 225 4.56 -0.90 -9.54
C CYS A 225 5.17 0.48 -9.23
N GLN A 226 5.58 1.24 -10.23
CA GLN A 226 6.12 2.61 -10.05
C GLN A 226 5.07 3.55 -9.44
N SER A 227 3.85 3.52 -9.96
CA SER A 227 2.76 4.35 -9.45
C SER A 227 2.34 3.92 -8.04
N ALA A 228 2.20 2.61 -7.78
CA ALA A 228 1.89 2.10 -6.45
C ALA A 228 2.99 2.46 -5.43
N ARG A 229 4.27 2.35 -5.82
CA ARG A 229 5.40 2.79 -5.00
C ARG A 229 5.34 4.28 -4.68
N ALA A 230 5.03 5.12 -5.67
CA ALA A 230 4.90 6.55 -5.47
C ALA A 230 3.79 6.89 -4.46
N LEU A 231 2.60 6.29 -4.62
CA LEU A 231 1.49 6.47 -3.68
C LEU A 231 1.86 6.05 -2.26
N SER A 232 2.48 4.89 -2.09
CA SER A 232 2.98 4.43 -0.78
C SER A 232 3.96 5.40 -0.16
N MET A 233 4.93 5.89 -0.94
CA MET A 233 5.94 6.83 -0.46
C MET A 233 5.35 8.17 -0.06
N TRP A 234 4.46 8.74 -0.86
CA TRP A 234 3.80 10.02 -0.54
C TRP A 234 2.88 9.88 0.67
N ALA A 235 2.13 8.79 0.76
CA ALA A 235 1.31 8.50 1.93
C ALA A 235 2.14 8.40 3.23
N TYR A 236 3.40 7.96 3.12
CA TYR A 236 4.30 7.82 4.25
C TYR A 236 5.02 9.14 4.60
N ASN A 237 5.51 9.86 3.59
CA ASN A 237 6.45 10.97 3.77
C ASN A 237 5.86 12.35 3.44
N ASP A 238 4.86 12.42 2.55
CA ASP A 238 4.26 13.67 2.09
C ASP A 238 2.74 13.52 1.85
N PRO A 239 1.97 13.36 2.94
CA PRO A 239 0.52 13.17 2.84
C PRO A 239 -0.20 14.29 2.09
N ASP A 240 0.27 15.53 2.18
CA ASP A 240 -0.37 16.66 1.48
C ASP A 240 -0.19 16.55 -0.04
N TYR A 241 1.00 16.15 -0.48
CA TYR A 241 1.25 15.94 -1.91
C TYR A 241 0.37 14.81 -2.48
N LEU A 242 0.25 13.69 -1.74
CA LEU A 242 -0.69 12.62 -2.10
C LEU A 242 -2.11 13.16 -2.22
N LEU A 243 -2.58 13.89 -1.20
CA LEU A 243 -3.94 14.44 -1.19
C LEU A 243 -4.16 15.44 -2.33
N GLN A 244 -3.13 16.17 -2.74
CA GLN A 244 -3.20 17.04 -3.91
C GLN A 244 -3.36 16.25 -5.21
N MET A 245 -2.65 15.11 -5.37
CA MET A 245 -2.84 14.19 -6.51
C MET A 245 -4.29 13.68 -6.56
N VAL A 246 -4.84 13.31 -5.40
CA VAL A 246 -6.25 12.89 -5.29
C VAL A 246 -7.22 14.00 -5.72
N VAL A 247 -6.97 15.25 -5.28
CA VAL A 247 -7.80 16.40 -5.67
C VAL A 247 -7.81 16.58 -7.19
N TRP A 248 -6.65 16.58 -7.81
CA TRP A 248 -6.52 16.76 -9.25
C TRP A 248 -7.21 15.63 -10.03
N ALA A 249 -6.93 14.38 -9.67
CA ALA A 249 -7.56 13.23 -10.34
C ALA A 249 -9.08 13.22 -10.15
N ALA A 250 -9.59 13.46 -8.93
CA ALA A 250 -11.02 13.33 -8.63
C ALA A 250 -11.87 14.51 -9.10
N ARG A 251 -11.32 15.71 -9.08
CA ARG A 251 -12.05 16.93 -9.48
C ARG A 251 -11.84 17.29 -10.95
N ASP A 252 -10.59 17.25 -11.40
CA ASP A 252 -10.19 17.79 -12.69
C ASP A 252 -10.01 16.71 -13.76
N ASP A 253 -9.98 15.43 -13.36
CA ASP A 253 -9.64 14.29 -14.23
C ASP A 253 -8.32 14.52 -14.97
N GLU A 254 -7.35 15.13 -14.29
CA GLU A 254 -6.06 15.48 -14.82
C GLU A 254 -5.05 15.66 -13.68
N ILE A 255 -3.83 15.15 -13.87
CA ILE A 255 -2.68 15.44 -13.03
C ILE A 255 -1.61 16.11 -13.88
N ILE A 256 -0.97 17.14 -13.34
CA ILE A 256 0.16 17.83 -13.99
C ILE A 256 1.37 17.70 -13.08
N ILE A 257 2.43 17.05 -13.58
CA ILE A 257 3.72 16.96 -12.91
C ILE A 257 4.77 17.61 -13.80
N HIS A 258 5.75 18.27 -13.19
CA HIS A 258 6.83 18.91 -13.95
C HIS A 258 8.00 17.93 -14.08
N PHE A 259 8.58 17.90 -15.26
CA PHE A 259 9.80 17.18 -15.56
C PHE A 259 10.83 18.17 -16.08
N GLU A 260 11.90 18.38 -15.33
CA GLU A 260 12.96 19.38 -15.63
C GLU A 260 12.38 20.78 -15.90
N GLY A 261 11.40 21.17 -15.08
CA GLY A 261 10.73 22.47 -15.17
C GLY A 261 9.65 22.58 -16.26
N GLN A 262 9.44 21.54 -17.06
CA GLN A 262 8.39 21.50 -18.08
C GLN A 262 7.17 20.69 -17.60
N PRO A 263 5.95 21.20 -17.74
CA PRO A 263 4.77 20.46 -17.33
C PRO A 263 4.50 19.25 -18.23
N ILE A 264 3.97 18.21 -17.63
CA ILE A 264 3.42 17.04 -18.29
C ILE A 264 1.99 16.88 -17.79
N SER A 265 1.01 17.01 -18.68
CA SER A 265 -0.40 16.73 -18.40
C SER A 265 -0.68 15.26 -18.68
N SER A 266 -1.30 14.58 -17.72
CA SER A 266 -1.75 13.20 -17.89
C SER A 266 -2.84 13.05 -18.96
N ARG A 267 -3.61 14.12 -19.23
CA ARG A 267 -4.65 14.14 -20.25
C ARG A 267 -4.09 14.20 -21.67
N GLU A 268 -2.98 14.91 -21.83
CA GLU A 268 -2.30 15.08 -23.12
C GLU A 268 -1.29 13.98 -23.43
N SER A 269 -0.89 13.21 -22.41
CA SER A 269 0.09 12.14 -22.56
C SER A 269 -0.55 10.89 -23.17
N ALA A 270 0.21 10.19 -24.00
CA ALA A 270 -0.18 8.89 -24.54
C ALA A 270 -0.32 7.84 -23.42
N SER A 271 -0.88 6.68 -23.74
CA SER A 271 -1.01 5.56 -22.80
C SER A 271 0.34 5.19 -22.17
N GLY A 272 0.29 4.81 -20.91
CA GLY A 272 1.44 4.30 -20.18
C GLY A 272 1.67 2.81 -20.45
N VAL A 273 2.24 2.12 -19.45
CA VAL A 273 2.52 0.67 -19.51
C VAL A 273 1.22 -0.14 -19.39
N ALA A 274 0.28 0.32 -18.57
CA ALA A 274 -1.04 -0.30 -18.44
C ALA A 274 -2.00 0.30 -19.46
N THR A 275 -2.38 -0.48 -20.45
CA THR A 275 -3.40 -0.09 -21.47
C THR A 275 -4.80 -0.10 -20.88
N GLU A 276 -5.07 -1.09 -20.02
CA GLU A 276 -6.31 -1.20 -19.25
C GLU A 276 -5.94 -1.43 -17.79
N ILE A 277 -6.52 -0.64 -16.89
CA ILE A 277 -6.33 -0.84 -15.46
C ILE A 277 -7.54 -1.64 -14.95
N PRO A 278 -7.33 -2.91 -14.52
CA PRO A 278 -8.37 -3.71 -13.90
C PRO A 278 -8.97 -3.02 -12.67
N LEU A 279 -10.19 -3.40 -12.33
CA LEU A 279 -10.98 -2.81 -11.25
C LEU A 279 -10.68 -3.45 -9.86
N ASP A 280 -9.49 -4.01 -9.69
CA ASP A 280 -9.01 -4.67 -8.46
C ASP A 280 -8.15 -3.75 -7.57
N LEU A 281 -8.19 -2.45 -7.82
CA LEU A 281 -7.47 -1.43 -7.07
C LEU A 281 -8.36 -0.77 -6.00
N ASP A 282 -7.72 -0.22 -4.98
CA ASP A 282 -8.40 0.64 -4.02
C ASP A 282 -8.92 1.95 -4.67
N PRO A 283 -9.88 2.67 -4.03
CA PRO A 283 -10.49 3.85 -4.64
C PRO A 283 -9.52 4.97 -5.04
N VAL A 284 -8.45 5.18 -4.29
CA VAL A 284 -7.44 6.20 -4.63
C VAL A 284 -6.60 5.74 -5.81
N SER A 285 -6.08 4.52 -5.76
CA SER A 285 -5.29 3.94 -6.85
C SER A 285 -6.09 3.87 -8.15
N LEU A 286 -7.37 3.51 -8.09
CA LEU A 286 -8.27 3.47 -9.25
C LEU A 286 -8.32 4.81 -10.00
N LEU A 287 -8.30 5.93 -9.27
CA LEU A 287 -8.37 7.26 -9.86
C LEU A 287 -7.00 7.83 -10.24
N VAL A 288 -5.99 7.63 -9.39
CA VAL A 288 -4.71 8.32 -9.51
C VAL A 288 -3.71 7.56 -10.39
N VAL A 289 -3.66 6.22 -10.31
CA VAL A 289 -2.69 5.40 -11.04
C VAL A 289 -2.73 5.60 -12.55
N PRO A 290 -3.90 5.70 -13.23
CA PRO A 290 -3.95 5.92 -14.67
C PRO A 290 -3.24 7.20 -15.11
N HIS A 291 -3.32 8.25 -14.31
CA HIS A 291 -2.63 9.51 -14.59
C HIS A 291 -1.13 9.40 -14.37
N LEU A 292 -0.73 8.79 -13.25
CA LEU A 292 0.69 8.61 -12.89
C LEU A 292 1.42 7.73 -13.91
N ASP A 293 0.78 6.66 -14.37
CA ASP A 293 1.35 5.74 -15.35
C ASP A 293 1.64 6.46 -16.68
N ARG A 294 0.71 7.28 -17.18
CA ARG A 294 0.91 8.10 -18.39
C ARG A 294 2.04 9.10 -18.23
N ILE A 295 2.08 9.80 -17.10
CA ILE A 295 3.13 10.80 -16.81
C ILE A 295 4.49 10.12 -16.72
N TYR A 296 4.58 8.99 -16.01
CA TYR A 296 5.82 8.25 -15.87
C TYR A 296 6.36 7.77 -17.22
N ALA A 297 5.49 7.23 -18.07
CA ALA A 297 5.85 6.83 -19.42
C ALA A 297 6.31 8.01 -20.30
N GLU A 298 5.66 9.18 -20.18
CA GLU A 298 6.06 10.39 -20.89
C GLU A 298 7.43 10.90 -20.43
N MET A 299 7.69 10.89 -19.12
CA MET A 299 9.02 11.22 -18.59
C MET A 299 10.09 10.29 -19.17
N GLY A 300 9.82 8.97 -19.22
CA GLY A 300 10.70 7.99 -19.85
C GLY A 300 10.97 8.29 -21.32
N ARG A 301 9.93 8.62 -22.10
CA ARG A 301 10.10 9.05 -23.52
C ARG A 301 10.99 10.26 -23.67
N ARG A 302 10.90 11.24 -22.78
CA ARG A 302 11.78 12.45 -22.80
C ARG A 302 13.23 12.14 -22.43
N CYS A 303 13.49 10.98 -21.85
CA CYS A 303 14.84 10.51 -21.52
C CYS A 303 15.50 9.66 -22.62
N LEU A 304 14.80 9.37 -23.71
CA LEU A 304 15.35 8.56 -24.81
C LEU A 304 16.62 9.18 -25.37
N GLY A 305 17.65 8.35 -25.54
CA GLY A 305 18.97 8.76 -26.06
C GLY A 305 19.88 9.41 -25.01
N ARG A 306 19.48 9.52 -23.76
CA ARG A 306 20.37 9.92 -22.66
C ARG A 306 21.25 8.76 -22.24
N GLU A 307 22.38 9.08 -21.62
CA GLU A 307 23.28 8.08 -21.07
C GLU A 307 22.66 7.37 -19.85
N GLY A 308 22.80 6.03 -19.80
CA GLY A 308 22.35 5.19 -18.73
C GLY A 308 20.87 4.83 -18.80
N ASP A 309 20.39 4.18 -17.74
CA ASP A 309 18.99 3.76 -17.63
C ASP A 309 18.07 5.00 -17.48
N PRO A 310 16.95 5.08 -18.22
CA PRO A 310 16.00 6.19 -18.14
C PRO A 310 15.47 6.47 -16.72
N HIS A 311 15.36 5.44 -15.89
CA HIS A 311 14.83 5.57 -14.52
C HIS A 311 15.71 6.45 -13.63
N ARG A 312 17.00 6.56 -13.90
CA ARG A 312 17.90 7.49 -13.19
C ARG A 312 17.49 8.96 -13.34
N TRP A 313 16.88 9.29 -14.47
CA TRP A 313 16.41 10.65 -14.78
C TRP A 313 14.98 10.88 -14.33
N VAL A 314 14.14 9.84 -14.47
CA VAL A 314 12.70 9.93 -14.19
C VAL A 314 12.40 9.90 -12.69
N ASN A 315 12.98 8.97 -11.95
CA ASN A 315 12.59 8.72 -10.57
C ASN A 315 12.76 9.93 -9.63
N PRO A 316 13.83 10.73 -9.70
CA PRO A 316 13.96 11.91 -8.85
C PRO A 316 12.86 12.96 -9.09
N GLU A 317 12.48 13.15 -10.34
CA GLU A 317 11.47 14.13 -10.73
C GLU A 317 10.04 13.62 -10.47
N PHE A 318 9.79 12.35 -10.79
CA PHE A 318 8.47 11.74 -10.61
C PHE A 318 8.05 11.62 -9.14
N HIS A 319 8.97 11.20 -8.28
CA HIS A 319 8.68 11.07 -6.86
C HIS A 319 8.67 12.41 -6.12
N GLY A 320 9.09 13.49 -6.79
CA GLY A 320 9.06 14.86 -6.30
C GLY A 320 10.11 15.15 -5.22
N TRP A 321 9.82 16.17 -4.43
CA TRP A 321 10.69 16.71 -3.40
C TRP A 321 11.33 15.66 -2.46
N TRP A 322 10.59 14.66 -2.02
CA TRP A 322 11.07 13.62 -1.12
C TRP A 322 12.16 12.76 -1.73
N SER A 323 12.00 12.44 -3.02
CA SER A 323 13.01 11.72 -3.77
C SER A 323 14.07 12.61 -4.33
N GLY A 324 13.70 13.83 -4.72
CA GLY A 324 14.58 14.78 -5.36
C GLY A 324 15.59 15.41 -4.43
N ARG A 325 15.34 15.44 -3.13
CA ARG A 325 16.17 16.17 -2.18
C ARG A 325 17.56 15.58 -2.01
N GLY A 326 17.69 14.28 -2.12
CA GLY A 326 18.95 13.57 -2.03
C GLY A 326 19.24 12.67 -3.21
N PHE A 327 18.29 12.45 -4.13
CA PHE A 327 18.37 11.50 -5.22
C PHE A 327 18.85 12.08 -6.55
N ARG A 328 19.70 13.10 -6.51
CA ARG A 328 20.25 13.71 -7.73
C ARG A 328 21.26 12.83 -8.45
N ILE A 329 21.78 11.82 -7.75
CA ILE A 329 22.77 10.90 -8.29
C ILE A 329 22.15 9.51 -8.25
N ASN A 330 21.82 8.99 -9.41
CA ASN A 330 21.29 7.65 -9.61
C ASN A 330 22.37 6.79 -10.23
N VAL A 331 22.41 5.53 -9.85
CA VAL A 331 23.36 4.59 -10.38
C VAL A 331 22.65 3.39 -10.94
N ASP A 332 22.95 3.11 -12.19
CA ASP A 332 22.49 1.91 -12.87
C ASP A 332 23.35 0.74 -12.42
N VAL A 333 22.75 -0.30 -11.91
CA VAL A 333 23.43 -1.53 -11.54
C VAL A 333 23.22 -2.56 -12.63
N GLU A 334 23.64 -2.23 -13.83
CA GLU A 334 23.70 -3.20 -14.92
C GLU A 334 24.93 -4.11 -14.78
N PRO A 335 24.84 -5.38 -15.20
CA PRO A 335 26.03 -6.23 -15.32
C PRO A 335 27.01 -5.65 -16.34
N GLY A 336 28.05 -5.03 -15.96
CA GLY A 336 29.05 -4.36 -16.80
C GLY A 336 29.18 -2.88 -16.54
N ARG A 337 28.28 -2.29 -15.72
CA ARG A 337 28.35 -0.90 -15.30
C ARG A 337 28.41 -0.73 -13.79
N LEU A 338 28.84 -1.74 -13.07
CA LEU A 338 28.98 -1.73 -11.62
C LEU A 338 30.04 -0.76 -11.10
N ASP A 339 30.91 -0.27 -12.00
CA ASP A 339 31.88 0.80 -11.73
C ASP A 339 31.23 2.17 -11.50
N GLN A 340 29.95 2.32 -11.83
CA GLN A 340 29.17 3.55 -11.64
C GLN A 340 28.35 3.55 -10.36
N LEU A 341 28.58 2.62 -9.48
CA LEU A 341 27.84 2.45 -8.25
C LEU A 341 28.31 3.45 -7.20
N GLU A 342 27.78 4.65 -7.28
CA GLU A 342 28.12 5.69 -6.33
C GLU A 342 27.00 6.00 -5.35
N ASP A 343 25.71 5.71 -5.71
CA ASP A 343 24.54 6.17 -4.96
C ASP A 343 23.38 5.20 -4.93
N PHE A 344 22.68 5.11 -3.80
CA PHE A 344 21.73 4.05 -3.49
C PHE A 344 20.38 4.51 -3.03
N LEU A 345 19.25 4.07 -3.58
CA LEU A 345 18.06 3.94 -2.74
C LEU A 345 16.82 3.22 -3.25
N ARG A 346 16.63 2.92 -4.51
CA ARG A 346 15.42 2.24 -4.94
C ARG A 346 15.71 1.21 -5.99
N HIS A 347 14.86 0.20 -6.02
CA HIS A 347 15.21 -1.03 -6.68
C HIS A 347 14.26 -1.33 -7.80
N PHE A 348 14.83 -1.74 -8.91
CA PHE A 348 14.14 -2.53 -9.90
C PHE A 348 14.68 -3.96 -9.84
N TYR A 349 13.80 -4.91 -9.84
CA TYR A 349 14.14 -6.32 -9.88
C TYR A 349 13.73 -6.93 -11.21
N ALA A 350 14.54 -7.84 -11.67
CA ALA A 350 14.08 -8.78 -12.65
C ALA A 350 13.20 -9.83 -11.95
N VAL A 351 11.92 -9.79 -12.25
CA VAL A 351 10.98 -10.82 -11.82
C VAL A 351 11.00 -11.92 -12.87
N THR A 352 11.26 -13.14 -12.44
CA THR A 352 11.23 -14.32 -13.29
C THR A 352 10.03 -15.21 -12.93
N ASP A 353 9.51 -15.94 -13.91
CA ASP A 353 8.50 -16.98 -13.67
C ASP A 353 9.14 -18.25 -13.06
N SER A 354 8.33 -19.25 -12.77
CA SER A 354 8.79 -20.53 -12.21
C SER A 354 9.80 -21.28 -13.09
N ALA A 355 9.94 -20.90 -14.36
CA ALA A 355 10.94 -21.46 -15.29
C ALA A 355 12.18 -20.55 -15.42
N ALA A 356 12.36 -19.59 -14.51
CA ALA A 356 13.43 -18.59 -14.51
C ALA A 356 13.45 -17.70 -15.78
N ARG A 357 12.27 -17.55 -16.44
CA ARG A 357 12.14 -16.64 -17.59
C ARG A 357 11.86 -15.23 -17.07
N PHE A 358 12.50 -14.24 -17.66
CA PHE A 358 12.25 -12.84 -17.36
C PHE A 358 10.77 -12.48 -17.57
N VAL A 359 10.16 -11.87 -16.57
CA VAL A 359 8.78 -11.38 -16.63
C VAL A 359 8.74 -9.86 -16.73
N GLY A 360 9.59 -9.16 -16.01
CA GLY A 360 9.64 -7.71 -16.01
C GLY A 360 10.51 -7.13 -14.90
N TRP A 361 10.60 -5.81 -14.86
CA TRP A 361 11.22 -5.05 -13.77
C TRP A 361 10.18 -4.73 -12.71
N HIS A 362 10.56 -4.80 -11.44
CA HIS A 362 9.66 -4.57 -10.33
C HIS A 362 10.20 -3.49 -9.39
N ALA A 363 9.41 -2.45 -9.18
CA ALA A 363 9.76 -1.32 -8.32
C ALA A 363 9.30 -1.56 -6.88
N ILE A 364 10.24 -1.48 -5.96
CA ILE A 364 10.01 -1.61 -4.51
C ILE A 364 10.63 -0.44 -3.76
N THR A 365 10.42 -0.36 -2.45
CA THR A 365 11.10 0.60 -1.57
C THR A 365 11.75 -0.14 -0.41
N VAL A 366 13.06 -0.03 -0.24
CA VAL A 366 13.75 -0.57 0.94
C VAL A 366 13.37 0.25 2.16
N LEU A 367 13.04 -0.45 3.25
CA LEU A 367 12.60 0.16 4.50
C LEU A 367 13.70 0.07 5.56
N ARG A 368 14.37 -1.08 5.65
CA ARG A 368 15.44 -1.33 6.62
C ARG A 368 16.28 -2.55 6.25
N VAL A 369 17.50 -2.59 6.75
CA VAL A 369 18.40 -3.74 6.67
C VAL A 369 18.84 -4.06 8.09
N THR A 370 18.64 -5.30 8.55
CA THR A 370 19.02 -5.72 9.89
C THR A 370 19.08 -7.25 9.98
N LEU A 371 19.64 -7.75 11.07
CA LEU A 371 19.57 -9.17 11.38
C LEU A 371 18.12 -9.56 11.71
N ASP A 372 17.70 -10.69 11.19
CA ASP A 372 16.43 -11.32 11.54
C ASP A 372 16.53 -12.09 12.86
N PRO A 373 15.45 -12.68 13.40
CA PRO A 373 15.49 -13.47 14.62
C PRO A 373 16.37 -14.74 14.55
N LYS A 374 16.82 -15.13 13.35
CA LYS A 374 17.72 -16.26 13.08
C LYS A 374 19.17 -15.82 12.82
N GLU A 375 19.46 -14.53 13.12
CA GLU A 375 20.79 -13.90 12.91
C GLU A 375 21.22 -13.85 11.43
N VAL A 376 20.26 -13.90 10.49
CA VAL A 376 20.52 -13.72 9.06
C VAL A 376 20.35 -12.24 8.70
N MET A 377 21.34 -11.65 8.03
CA MET A 377 21.21 -10.29 7.48
C MET A 377 20.12 -10.29 6.41
N ARG A 378 19.12 -9.42 6.59
CA ARG A 378 17.92 -9.39 5.76
C ARG A 378 17.55 -7.97 5.37
N VAL A 379 17.04 -7.84 4.15
CA VAL A 379 16.49 -6.59 3.62
C VAL A 379 14.98 -6.67 3.71
N TYR A 380 14.37 -5.66 4.33
CA TYR A 380 12.92 -5.49 4.46
C TYR A 380 12.48 -4.36 3.57
N PHE A 381 11.44 -4.60 2.80
CA PHE A 381 11.00 -3.66 1.77
C PHE A 381 9.49 -3.64 1.60
N PHE A 382 8.99 -2.53 1.09
CA PHE A 382 7.63 -2.44 0.55
C PHE A 382 7.59 -3.12 -0.81
N ASN A 383 6.63 -4.02 -0.98
CA ASN A 383 6.36 -4.71 -2.23
C ASN A 383 4.93 -4.38 -2.69
N PRO A 384 4.75 -3.62 -3.79
CA PRO A 384 3.41 -3.29 -4.29
C PRO A 384 2.62 -4.50 -4.79
N ASN A 385 3.24 -5.66 -4.96
CA ASN A 385 2.59 -6.93 -5.26
C ASN A 385 2.34 -7.72 -3.97
N ASN A 386 1.75 -7.07 -2.99
CA ASN A 386 1.62 -7.53 -1.62
C ASN A 386 0.59 -8.66 -1.41
N ASP A 387 -0.27 -8.91 -2.36
CA ASP A 387 -1.33 -9.92 -2.34
C ASP A 387 -0.88 -11.30 -2.86
N SER A 388 0.31 -11.39 -3.45
CA SER A 388 0.83 -12.65 -4.00
C SER A 388 2.14 -13.08 -3.37
N GLY A 389 2.29 -14.40 -3.16
CA GLY A 389 3.58 -15.01 -2.89
C GLY A 389 4.43 -14.94 -4.14
N GLN A 390 5.50 -14.13 -4.11
CA GLN A 390 6.36 -13.99 -5.28
C GLN A 390 7.56 -14.93 -5.20
N ASN A 391 7.67 -15.79 -6.21
CA ASN A 391 8.90 -16.52 -6.52
C ASN A 391 9.67 -15.71 -7.58
N TRP A 392 10.84 -15.20 -7.19
CA TRP A 392 11.72 -14.43 -8.06
C TRP A 392 12.73 -15.30 -8.83
N GLY A 393 12.49 -16.60 -8.91
CA GLY A 393 13.30 -17.58 -9.61
C GLY A 393 14.47 -18.11 -8.76
N ASN A 394 15.00 -19.27 -9.16
CA ASN A 394 16.16 -19.94 -8.53
C ASN A 394 16.01 -20.15 -7.01
N GLY A 395 14.78 -20.41 -6.55
CA GLY A 395 14.51 -20.62 -5.13
C GLY A 395 14.48 -19.34 -4.29
N VAL A 396 14.44 -18.16 -4.91
CA VAL A 396 14.29 -16.87 -4.23
C VAL A 396 12.81 -16.60 -4.02
N GLU A 397 12.34 -16.84 -2.79
CA GLU A 397 10.96 -16.60 -2.39
C GLU A 397 10.87 -15.41 -1.43
N VAL A 398 9.99 -14.47 -1.74
CA VAL A 398 9.75 -13.30 -0.89
C VAL A 398 8.98 -13.74 0.36
N SER A 399 9.56 -13.47 1.53
CA SER A 399 8.91 -13.71 2.81
C SER A 399 8.07 -12.51 3.23
N THR A 400 6.93 -12.79 3.86
CA THR A 400 6.04 -11.78 4.43
C THR A 400 5.76 -12.00 5.91
N ALA A 401 6.23 -13.11 6.48
CA ALA A 401 6.09 -13.44 7.90
C ALA A 401 7.14 -14.44 8.36
N GLY A 402 7.45 -14.46 9.66
CA GLY A 402 8.30 -15.48 10.31
C GLY A 402 9.79 -15.15 10.34
N ASN A 403 10.22 -14.04 9.75
CA ASN A 403 11.62 -13.61 9.76
C ASN A 403 11.78 -12.17 10.30
N GLY A 404 10.87 -11.74 11.19
CA GLY A 404 10.93 -10.42 11.81
C GLY A 404 10.28 -9.30 11.00
N GLU A 405 9.49 -9.64 9.98
CA GLU A 405 8.70 -8.68 9.22
C GLU A 405 7.66 -7.99 10.13
N ARG A 406 7.49 -6.70 9.94
CA ARG A 406 6.37 -5.92 10.47
C ARG A 406 5.20 -5.99 9.49
N PHE A 407 4.02 -5.60 9.93
CA PHE A 407 2.85 -5.53 9.04
C PHE A 407 3.13 -4.65 7.81
N GLY A 408 2.90 -5.21 6.63
CA GLY A 408 3.14 -4.57 5.34
C GLY A 408 4.56 -4.72 4.79
N GLU A 409 5.50 -5.30 5.55
CA GLU A 409 6.84 -5.57 5.06
C GLU A 409 6.94 -6.91 4.34
N ALA A 410 7.68 -6.93 3.26
CA ALA A 410 8.24 -8.13 2.64
C ALA A 410 9.74 -8.18 2.93
N SER A 411 10.37 -9.34 2.83
CA SER A 411 11.79 -9.47 3.09
C SER A 411 12.47 -10.58 2.29
N LEU A 412 13.79 -10.41 2.12
CA LEU A 412 14.71 -11.41 1.59
C LEU A 412 16.02 -11.40 2.38
N PRO A 413 16.72 -12.54 2.49
CA PRO A 413 18.11 -12.54 2.89
C PRO A 413 18.93 -11.60 2.00
N PHE A 414 19.91 -10.90 2.57
CA PHE A 414 20.68 -9.87 1.84
C PHE A 414 21.29 -10.38 0.54
N GLU A 415 21.88 -11.55 0.54
CA GLU A 415 22.52 -12.12 -0.66
C GLU A 415 21.50 -12.42 -1.76
N GLN A 416 20.33 -12.97 -1.39
CA GLN A 416 19.24 -13.22 -2.35
C GLN A 416 18.68 -11.92 -2.90
N PHE A 417 18.56 -10.90 -2.04
CA PHE A 417 18.14 -9.56 -2.45
C PHE A 417 19.14 -8.97 -3.45
N ALA A 418 20.44 -8.99 -3.12
CA ALA A 418 21.51 -8.46 -3.97
C ALA A 418 21.59 -9.18 -5.33
N SER A 419 21.32 -10.49 -5.37
CA SER A 419 21.33 -11.27 -6.62
C SER A 419 20.27 -10.85 -7.64
N ARG A 420 19.27 -10.06 -7.22
CA ARG A 420 18.17 -9.56 -8.07
C ARG A 420 18.22 -8.05 -8.29
N LEU A 421 19.20 -7.38 -7.70
CA LEU A 421 19.31 -5.93 -7.77
C LEU A 421 19.76 -5.48 -9.17
N TYR A 422 18.97 -4.59 -9.77
CA TYR A 422 19.23 -4.00 -11.08
C TYR A 422 19.61 -2.53 -10.97
N ILE A 423 18.78 -1.74 -10.30
CA ILE A 423 18.97 -0.31 -10.10
C ILE A 423 18.58 0.09 -8.69
N PHE A 424 19.28 1.02 -8.11
CA PHE A 424 18.89 1.56 -6.82
C PHE A 424 19.34 3.01 -6.65
N HIS A 425 18.64 3.74 -5.80
CA HIS A 425 18.88 5.15 -5.52
C HIS A 425 18.99 5.37 -4.02
N TYR A 426 19.83 6.28 -3.59
CA TYR A 426 19.89 6.67 -2.18
C TYR A 426 20.20 8.16 -2.00
N ASP A 427 19.91 8.68 -0.80
CA ASP A 427 20.24 10.03 -0.42
C ASP A 427 21.73 10.13 -0.05
N PRO A 428 22.53 10.97 -0.73
CA PRO A 428 23.90 11.19 -0.34
C PRO A 428 24.11 11.62 1.11
N LEU A 429 23.10 12.25 1.73
CA LEU A 429 23.15 12.65 3.15
C LEU A 429 23.04 11.46 4.11
N GLU A 430 22.50 10.32 3.67
CA GLU A 430 22.47 9.10 4.46
C GLU A 430 23.85 8.46 4.65
N ARG A 431 24.82 8.88 3.86
CA ARG A 431 26.24 8.52 4.08
C ARG A 431 26.81 9.08 5.37
N GLY A 432 26.24 10.18 5.92
CA GLY A 432 26.73 10.87 7.11
C GLY A 432 28.19 11.32 6.97
N GLU A 433 28.89 11.45 8.10
CA GLU A 433 30.34 11.71 8.14
C GLU A 433 31.19 10.55 7.58
N LEU A 434 30.55 9.44 7.23
CA LEU A 434 31.12 8.25 6.61
C LEU A 434 31.43 8.44 5.10
N ALA A 435 31.27 9.63 4.56
CA ALA A 435 31.60 9.90 3.15
C ALA A 435 33.04 9.50 2.76
N GLN A 436 33.98 9.44 3.73
CA GLN A 436 35.34 8.93 3.51
C GLN A 436 35.45 7.40 3.63
N VAL A 437 34.61 6.77 4.48
CA VAL A 437 34.54 5.29 4.61
C VAL A 437 33.73 4.71 3.46
N GLY A 438 32.86 5.50 2.85
CA GLY A 438 31.88 5.07 1.86
C GLY A 438 32.45 4.44 0.57
N VAL A 439 33.67 4.84 0.13
CA VAL A 439 34.21 4.31 -1.14
C VAL A 439 34.57 2.83 -1.04
N GLU A 440 35.23 2.41 0.07
CA GLU A 440 35.59 1.00 0.29
C GLU A 440 34.36 0.14 0.61
N GLU A 441 33.42 0.67 1.39
CA GLU A 441 32.17 -0.02 1.68
C GLU A 441 31.30 -0.17 0.43
N LEU A 442 31.16 0.87 -0.36
CA LEU A 442 30.45 0.84 -1.64
C LEU A 442 31.12 -0.15 -2.61
N GLN A 443 32.46 -0.20 -2.65
CA GLN A 443 33.17 -1.16 -3.48
C GLN A 443 32.90 -2.59 -3.01
N ARG A 444 32.86 -2.86 -1.71
CA ARG A 444 32.49 -4.18 -1.17
C ARG A 444 31.07 -4.59 -1.54
N VAL A 445 30.09 -3.68 -1.39
CA VAL A 445 28.70 -3.95 -1.79
C VAL A 445 28.62 -4.22 -3.30
N LYS A 446 29.29 -3.42 -4.09
CA LYS A 446 29.43 -3.59 -5.54
C LYS A 446 29.98 -4.98 -5.88
N ASP A 447 31.08 -5.39 -5.24
CA ASP A 447 31.70 -6.67 -5.48
C ASP A 447 30.77 -7.84 -5.06
N GLN A 448 30.03 -7.68 -3.97
CA GLN A 448 29.02 -8.68 -3.53
C GLN A 448 27.87 -8.79 -4.53
N ILE A 449 27.33 -7.67 -5.02
CA ILE A 449 26.29 -7.67 -6.04
C ILE A 449 26.83 -8.35 -7.31
N TYR A 450 28.02 -7.99 -7.73
CA TYR A 450 28.64 -8.56 -8.93
C TYR A 450 28.86 -10.09 -8.80
N GLN A 451 29.35 -10.54 -7.64
CA GLN A 451 29.54 -11.96 -7.36
C GLN A 451 28.20 -12.72 -7.34
N SER A 452 27.17 -12.15 -6.74
CA SER A 452 25.84 -12.77 -6.71
C SER A 452 25.23 -12.87 -8.13
N TRP A 453 25.45 -11.89 -8.98
CA TRP A 453 25.03 -11.95 -10.38
C TRP A 453 25.81 -13.00 -11.19
N GLY A 454 27.02 -13.34 -10.77
CA GLY A 454 27.82 -14.37 -11.40
C GLY A 454 27.20 -15.75 -11.33
N VAL A 455 26.42 -16.02 -10.29
CA VAL A 455 25.74 -17.31 -10.07
C VAL A 455 24.38 -17.35 -10.77
N ASP A 456 23.65 -16.22 -10.74
CA ASP A 456 22.26 -16.08 -11.19
C ASP A 456 22.11 -14.97 -12.26
N ARG A 457 23.05 -14.86 -13.18
CA ARG A 457 23.01 -13.85 -14.23
C ARG A 457 21.69 -13.89 -14.98
N LEU A 458 21.08 -12.71 -15.14
CA LEU A 458 20.00 -12.55 -16.11
C LEU A 458 20.54 -12.93 -17.51
N PRO A 459 19.74 -13.63 -18.32
CA PRO A 459 20.11 -13.91 -19.71
C PRO A 459 20.49 -12.63 -20.46
N ALA A 460 21.43 -12.70 -21.38
CA ALA A 460 21.93 -11.55 -22.13
C ALA A 460 20.84 -10.84 -22.95
N ASP A 461 19.84 -11.56 -23.38
CA ASP A 461 18.64 -11.07 -24.05
C ASP A 461 17.75 -10.20 -23.13
N VAL A 462 17.71 -10.49 -21.83
CA VAL A 462 17.02 -9.68 -20.83
C VAL A 462 17.72 -8.34 -20.61
N LEU A 463 19.04 -8.34 -20.64
CA LEU A 463 19.84 -7.12 -20.51
C LEU A 463 19.74 -6.23 -21.76
N GLN A 464 19.53 -6.83 -22.95
CA GLN A 464 19.28 -6.08 -24.17
C GLN A 464 17.85 -5.51 -24.23
N ALA A 465 16.87 -6.23 -23.64
CA ALA A 465 15.49 -5.76 -23.53
C ALA A 465 15.34 -4.57 -22.58
N SER A 466 16.20 -4.45 -21.55
CA SER A 466 16.21 -3.28 -20.67
C SER A 466 16.63 -2.00 -21.37
N ASN A 467 17.46 -2.10 -22.39
CA ASN A 467 17.80 -0.97 -23.29
C ASN A 467 16.69 -0.71 -24.33
N GLY A 468 15.75 -1.60 -24.50
CA GLY A 468 14.64 -1.53 -25.46
C GLY A 468 13.26 -1.23 -24.83
N CYS A 469 13.15 -1.09 -23.52
CA CYS A 469 11.88 -0.86 -22.81
C CYS A 469 11.33 0.58 -22.99
N ALA A 470 11.80 1.26 -24.02
CA ALA A 470 11.33 2.58 -24.45
C ALA A 470 10.71 2.54 -25.86
N SER A 471 10.34 1.40 -26.37
CA SER A 471 9.58 1.33 -27.63
C SER A 471 8.33 0.47 -27.45
N PRO A 472 7.14 1.08 -27.40
CA PRO A 472 5.95 0.37 -27.86
C PRO A 472 5.99 0.37 -29.39
N GLU A 473 6.07 -0.77 -30.04
CA GLU A 473 5.41 -0.92 -31.32
C GLU A 473 3.90 -1.09 -31.11
#